data_e5cd303ae7ec6135984bd1d6ddedf456
#
_entry.id   e5cd303ae7ec6135984bd1d6ddedf456
#
_cell.length_a   1.000
_cell.length_b   1.000
_cell.length_c   1.000
_cell.angle_alpha   90.00
_cell.angle_beta   90.00
_cell.angle_gamma   90.00
#
_symmetry.space_group_name_H-M   'P 1'
#
loop_
_entity.id
_entity.type
_entity.pdbx_description
1 polymer ?
#
loop_
_entity_poly.entity_id
_entity_poly.type
_entity_poly.pdbx_seq_one_letter_code
_entity_poly.pdbx_strand_id
1 'polypeptide(L)'
;MRIGLIGSGQMGNRVEEVAQERGDTILLLQTASKEATTLVFPELPELLIDFSHPDNLEKILSYSLSYQLPLVIGTTGYTQSQFQEIKEHAKHVPVMYSANFSFGIMVMNQLIKQAAAMLQGWQIELIEKHHSRKKDAPSGTANMLLQTIQEVQKLQPVYNWQGKKREENQIGVHSIRAGSLPGEHDVLFAATDEIFTIKHESFSNRIFAAGAVEAADWLKDQSPGYYKLEDLLMDKGV
;
A
#
# COMPACT_ATOMS: atom_id res chain seq x y z
N MET A 1 22.31 -1.78 0.50
CA MET A 1 21.94 -0.66 1.42
C MET A 1 22.01 -1.12 2.87
N ARG A 2 22.26 -0.21 3.81
CA ARG A 2 22.00 -0.45 5.24
C ARG A 2 20.65 0.16 5.60
N ILE A 3 19.68 -0.70 5.88
CA ILE A 3 18.29 -0.33 6.09
C ILE A 3 17.98 -0.36 7.59
N GLY A 4 17.58 0.76 8.17
CA GLY A 4 17.02 0.83 9.51
C GLY A 4 15.55 0.36 9.48
N LEU A 5 15.30 -0.88 9.93
CA LEU A 5 13.97 -1.46 9.93
C LEU A 5 13.27 -1.25 11.26
N ILE A 6 12.08 -0.65 11.22
CA ILE A 6 11.21 -0.41 12.37
C ILE A 6 9.96 -1.26 12.21
N GLY A 7 9.77 -2.18 13.15
CA GLY A 7 8.67 -3.14 13.17
C GLY A 7 9.14 -4.59 13.06
N SER A 8 8.82 -5.39 14.07
CA SER A 8 9.16 -6.82 14.19
C SER A 8 7.94 -7.74 13.95
N GLY A 9 6.90 -7.22 13.34
CA GLY A 9 5.69 -7.96 12.99
C GLY A 9 5.86 -8.76 11.70
N GLN A 10 4.77 -9.35 11.22
CA GLN A 10 4.76 -10.18 10.02
C GLN A 10 5.36 -9.46 8.79
N MET A 11 5.04 -8.17 8.59
CA MET A 11 5.58 -7.41 7.46
C MET A 11 7.05 -7.04 7.65
N GLY A 12 7.47 -6.65 8.85
CA GLY A 12 8.87 -6.38 9.14
C GLY A 12 9.76 -7.59 8.85
N ASN A 13 9.36 -8.79 9.29
CA ASN A 13 10.10 -10.02 9.00
C ASN A 13 10.18 -10.30 7.48
N ARG A 14 9.12 -9.99 6.72
CA ARG A 14 9.15 -10.13 5.24
C ARG A 14 10.07 -9.12 4.57
N VAL A 15 10.14 -7.90 5.08
CA VAL A 15 11.09 -6.87 4.60
C VAL A 15 12.52 -7.33 4.86
N GLU A 16 12.80 -7.87 6.06
CA GLU A 16 14.11 -8.41 6.40
C GLU A 16 14.52 -9.55 5.45
N GLU A 17 13.65 -10.55 5.23
CA GLU A 17 13.89 -11.65 4.31
C GLU A 17 14.23 -11.15 2.89
N VAL A 18 13.41 -10.25 2.35
CA VAL A 18 13.59 -9.71 0.99
C VAL A 18 14.88 -8.91 0.86
N ALA A 19 15.17 -8.05 1.84
CA ALA A 19 16.36 -7.22 1.81
C ALA A 19 17.64 -8.08 1.90
N GLN A 20 17.67 -9.09 2.77
CA GLN A 20 18.80 -10.02 2.89
C GLN A 20 19.05 -10.80 1.59
N GLU A 21 18.00 -11.27 0.91
CA GLU A 21 18.14 -11.94 -0.40
C GLU A 21 18.70 -11.03 -1.49
N ARG A 22 18.48 -9.71 -1.39
CA ARG A 22 19.08 -8.71 -2.28
C ARG A 22 20.54 -8.40 -1.93
N GLY A 23 21.03 -8.87 -0.80
CA GLY A 23 22.35 -8.52 -0.26
C GLY A 23 22.39 -7.20 0.52
N ASP A 24 21.23 -6.68 0.91
CA ASP A 24 21.10 -5.51 1.77
C ASP A 24 21.35 -5.89 3.25
N THR A 25 21.85 -4.95 4.03
CA THR A 25 22.05 -5.15 5.48
C THR A 25 20.87 -4.57 6.24
N ILE A 26 20.21 -5.38 7.06
CA ILE A 26 19.14 -4.93 7.95
C ILE A 26 19.74 -4.57 9.32
N LEU A 27 19.49 -3.36 9.73
CA LEU A 27 19.76 -2.87 11.07
C LEU A 27 18.42 -2.84 11.82
N LEU A 28 18.25 -3.82 12.71
CA LEU A 28 17.03 -3.90 13.52
C LEU A 28 17.09 -2.88 14.65
N LEU A 29 15.93 -2.30 14.96
CA LEU A 29 15.75 -1.42 16.09
C LEU A 29 16.07 -2.18 17.40
N GLN A 30 17.08 -1.72 18.14
CA GLN A 30 17.53 -2.38 19.37
C GLN A 30 16.66 -2.07 20.60
N THR A 31 15.87 -0.99 20.56
CA THR A 31 15.05 -0.57 21.69
C THR A 31 13.61 -0.34 21.25
N ALA A 32 12.80 -1.34 21.47
CA ALA A 32 11.34 -1.26 21.31
C ALA A 32 10.64 -1.22 22.68
N SER A 33 11.19 -0.58 23.71
CA SER A 33 10.39 -0.31 24.89
C SER A 33 9.45 0.86 24.57
N LYS A 34 8.18 0.75 24.98
CA LYS A 34 7.19 1.85 24.84
C LYS A 34 7.68 3.14 25.53
N GLU A 35 8.63 3.03 26.45
CA GLU A 35 9.22 4.15 27.20
C GLU A 35 10.45 4.76 26.58
N ALA A 36 11.08 4.12 25.55
CA ALA A 36 12.23 4.67 24.86
C ALA A 36 11.81 5.91 24.06
N THR A 37 12.42 7.04 24.36
CA THR A 37 12.15 8.33 23.68
C THR A 37 12.86 8.46 22.34
N THR A 38 13.87 7.60 22.05
CA THR A 38 14.70 7.65 20.85
C THR A 38 14.84 6.27 20.23
N LEU A 39 15.03 6.24 18.89
CA LEU A 39 15.42 5.04 18.17
C LEU A 39 16.90 4.81 18.31
N VAL A 40 17.32 3.54 18.48
CA VAL A 40 18.74 3.16 18.56
C VAL A 40 19.00 2.00 17.60
N PHE A 41 19.88 2.22 16.64
CA PHE A 41 20.40 1.20 15.73
C PHE A 41 21.87 0.89 16.06
N PRO A 42 22.39 -0.31 15.74
CA PRO A 42 23.78 -0.68 15.99
C PRO A 42 24.78 0.19 15.20
N GLU A 43 24.36 0.66 14.03
CA GLU A 43 25.09 1.56 13.15
C GLU A 43 24.12 2.57 12.52
N LEU A 44 24.63 3.63 11.90
CA LEU A 44 23.82 4.59 11.18
C LEU A 44 23.27 3.96 9.88
N PRO A 45 21.93 3.82 9.73
CA PRO A 45 21.34 3.36 8.48
C PRO A 45 21.48 4.41 7.36
N GLU A 46 21.31 3.99 6.11
CA GLU A 46 21.25 4.89 4.94
C GLU A 46 19.83 5.41 4.71
N LEU A 47 18.83 4.65 5.17
CA LEU A 47 17.41 4.98 5.10
C LEU A 47 16.61 4.18 6.15
N LEU A 48 15.36 4.57 6.35
CA LEU A 48 14.44 3.88 7.26
C LEU A 48 13.28 3.25 6.50
N ILE A 49 12.87 2.04 6.92
CA ILE A 49 11.61 1.42 6.51
C ILE A 49 10.77 1.16 7.77
N ASP A 50 9.56 1.69 7.80
CA ASP A 50 8.62 1.54 8.92
C ASP A 50 7.40 0.68 8.56
N PHE A 51 7.27 -0.46 9.25
CA PHE A 51 6.09 -1.31 9.32
C PHE A 51 5.74 -1.62 10.78
N SER A 52 5.52 -0.57 11.58
CA SER A 52 5.34 -0.71 13.03
C SER A 52 3.93 -0.31 13.50
N HIS A 53 3.81 0.79 14.20
CA HIS A 53 2.56 1.31 14.75
C HIS A 53 2.53 2.84 14.67
N PRO A 54 1.36 3.48 14.47
CA PRO A 54 1.25 4.94 14.41
C PRO A 54 1.83 5.70 15.60
N ASP A 55 1.83 5.10 16.79
CA ASP A 55 2.39 5.70 18.01
C ASP A 55 3.92 5.91 17.93
N ASN A 56 4.60 5.27 16.98
CA ASN A 56 6.04 5.44 16.79
C ASN A 56 6.39 6.63 15.89
N LEU A 57 5.40 7.26 15.27
CA LEU A 57 5.63 8.27 14.23
C LEU A 57 6.57 9.38 14.68
N GLU A 58 6.31 10.01 15.83
CA GLU A 58 7.11 11.12 16.35
C GLU A 58 8.59 10.75 16.48
N LYS A 59 8.89 9.56 17.03
CA LYS A 59 10.27 9.06 17.19
C LYS A 59 10.93 8.80 15.85
N ILE A 60 10.19 8.26 14.89
CA ILE A 60 10.67 7.95 13.54
C ILE A 60 11.02 9.24 12.81
N LEU A 61 10.10 10.21 12.81
CA LEU A 61 10.31 11.51 12.18
C LEU A 61 11.51 12.26 12.81
N SER A 62 11.59 12.26 14.15
CA SER A 62 12.69 12.89 14.87
C SER A 62 14.05 12.28 14.50
N TYR A 63 14.13 10.95 14.44
CA TYR A 63 15.37 10.24 14.08
C TYR A 63 15.73 10.50 12.60
N SER A 64 14.79 10.34 11.69
CA SER A 64 14.97 10.62 10.26
C SER A 64 15.48 12.04 10.02
N LEU A 65 14.88 13.04 10.69
CA LEU A 65 15.31 14.44 10.55
C LEU A 65 16.72 14.67 11.11
N SER A 66 17.03 14.11 12.28
CA SER A 66 18.33 14.30 12.94
C SER A 66 19.49 13.79 12.12
N TYR A 67 19.28 12.74 11.35
CA TYR A 67 20.31 12.10 10.52
C TYR A 67 20.07 12.28 9.02
N GLN A 68 19.07 13.09 8.63
CA GLN A 68 18.71 13.38 7.23
C GLN A 68 18.47 12.09 6.42
N LEU A 69 17.74 11.13 7.00
CA LEU A 69 17.51 9.81 6.40
C LEU A 69 16.21 9.78 5.60
N PRO A 70 16.21 9.28 4.36
CA PRO A 70 15.00 8.94 3.62
C PRO A 70 14.12 7.96 4.40
N LEU A 71 12.79 8.07 4.25
CA LEU A 71 11.84 7.33 5.05
C LEU A 71 10.74 6.70 4.18
N VAL A 72 10.67 5.36 4.19
CA VAL A 72 9.56 4.59 3.60
C VAL A 72 8.60 4.17 4.72
N ILE A 73 7.33 4.55 4.60
CA ILE A 73 6.29 4.29 5.60
C ILE A 73 5.24 3.36 5.03
N GLY A 74 5.16 2.14 5.59
CA GLY A 74 4.11 1.14 5.33
C GLY A 74 3.14 0.98 6.50
N THR A 75 3.39 1.63 7.62
CA THR A 75 2.46 1.67 8.76
C THR A 75 1.18 2.38 8.37
N THR A 76 0.04 1.81 8.75
CA THR A 76 -1.31 2.33 8.44
C THR A 76 -2.04 2.74 9.71
N GLY A 77 -3.18 3.44 9.57
CA GLY A 77 -4.01 3.85 10.71
C GLY A 77 -3.63 5.20 11.33
N TYR A 78 -2.88 6.01 10.62
CA TYR A 78 -2.58 7.38 11.05
C TYR A 78 -3.81 8.28 11.07
N THR A 79 -3.85 9.20 12.03
CA THR A 79 -4.80 10.29 12.07
C THR A 79 -4.50 11.34 10.99
N GLN A 80 -5.45 12.23 10.73
CA GLN A 80 -5.24 13.33 9.78
C GLN A 80 -4.09 14.26 10.23
N SER A 81 -3.94 14.50 11.53
CA SER A 81 -2.83 15.27 12.09
C SER A 81 -1.48 14.61 11.79
N GLN A 82 -1.36 13.30 12.05
CA GLN A 82 -0.15 12.55 11.76
C GLN A 82 0.20 12.54 10.27
N PHE A 83 -0.78 12.45 9.38
CA PHE A 83 -0.54 12.62 7.94
C PHE A 83 0.00 14.00 7.58
N GLN A 84 -0.45 15.05 8.27
CA GLN A 84 0.08 16.38 8.06
C GLN A 84 1.52 16.49 8.55
N GLU A 85 1.86 15.88 9.69
CA GLU A 85 3.23 15.80 10.20
C GLU A 85 4.17 15.09 9.22
N ILE A 86 3.74 13.97 8.61
CA ILE A 86 4.50 13.27 7.57
C ILE A 86 4.76 14.19 6.37
N LYS A 87 3.76 14.94 5.91
CA LYS A 87 3.92 15.88 4.78
C LYS A 87 4.84 17.06 5.10
N GLU A 88 4.75 17.61 6.31
CA GLU A 88 5.69 18.65 6.75
C GLU A 88 7.11 18.13 6.83
N HIS A 89 7.29 16.92 7.38
CA HIS A 89 8.58 16.27 7.46
C HIS A 89 9.21 16.05 6.07
N ALA A 90 8.41 15.71 5.07
CA ALA A 90 8.85 15.51 3.70
C ALA A 90 9.44 16.76 3.03
N LYS A 91 9.27 17.94 3.60
CA LYS A 91 9.95 19.16 3.15
C LYS A 91 11.47 19.15 3.46
N HIS A 92 11.90 18.27 4.35
CA HIS A 92 13.28 18.22 4.84
C HIS A 92 14.04 16.97 4.40
N VAL A 93 13.34 15.86 4.17
CA VAL A 93 13.91 14.58 3.73
C VAL A 93 12.97 13.90 2.74
N PRO A 94 13.45 12.98 1.87
CA PRO A 94 12.57 12.20 1.02
C PRO A 94 11.68 11.27 1.86
N VAL A 95 10.38 11.31 1.66
CA VAL A 95 9.41 10.43 2.33
C VAL A 95 8.50 9.78 1.33
N MET A 96 8.39 8.45 1.35
CA MET A 96 7.35 7.71 0.63
C MET A 96 6.39 7.07 1.62
N TYR A 97 5.11 7.40 1.49
CA TYR A 97 4.04 6.71 2.20
C TYR A 97 3.19 5.90 1.24
N SER A 98 2.93 4.64 1.57
CA SER A 98 1.92 3.83 0.88
C SER A 98 1.26 2.84 1.85
N ALA A 99 -0.07 2.74 1.78
CA ALA A 99 -0.82 1.69 2.47
C ALA A 99 -0.70 0.32 1.76
N ASN A 100 -0.17 0.29 0.54
CA ASN A 100 0.03 -0.92 -0.25
C ASN A 100 1.24 -0.74 -1.18
N PHE A 101 2.29 -1.53 -0.98
CA PHE A 101 3.52 -1.50 -1.77
C PHE A 101 3.53 -2.52 -2.93
N SER A 102 2.40 -3.12 -3.30
CA SER A 102 2.34 -4.01 -4.46
C SER A 102 2.35 -3.21 -5.77
N PHE A 103 3.39 -3.36 -6.57
CA PHE A 103 3.44 -2.80 -7.93
C PHE A 103 2.30 -3.30 -8.81
N GLY A 104 1.96 -4.59 -8.71
CA GLY A 104 0.85 -5.17 -9.47
C GLY A 104 -0.49 -4.52 -9.15
N ILE A 105 -0.76 -4.26 -7.85
CA ILE A 105 -1.97 -3.54 -7.42
C ILE A 105 -1.94 -2.08 -7.90
N MET A 106 -0.79 -1.43 -7.88
CA MET A 106 -0.67 -0.06 -8.36
C MET A 106 -0.94 0.03 -9.88
N VAL A 107 -0.34 -0.86 -10.68
CA VAL A 107 -0.62 -0.96 -12.13
C VAL A 107 -2.09 -1.26 -12.36
N MET A 108 -2.67 -2.23 -11.64
CA MET A 108 -4.09 -2.55 -11.70
C MET A 108 -4.95 -1.30 -11.44
N ASN A 109 -4.63 -0.52 -10.42
CA ASN A 109 -5.36 0.69 -10.05
C ASN A 109 -5.35 1.74 -11.18
N GLN A 110 -4.20 1.96 -11.83
CA GLN A 110 -4.08 2.85 -12.97
C GLN A 110 -4.88 2.36 -14.19
N LEU A 111 -4.81 1.06 -14.49
CA LEU A 111 -5.58 0.46 -15.58
C LEU A 111 -7.10 0.55 -15.34
N ILE A 112 -7.54 0.32 -14.10
CA ILE A 112 -8.95 0.47 -13.71
C ILE A 112 -9.42 1.91 -13.89
N LYS A 113 -8.60 2.91 -13.50
CA LYS A 113 -8.93 4.32 -13.70
C LYS A 113 -9.14 4.65 -15.17
N GLN A 114 -8.26 4.16 -16.05
CA GLN A 114 -8.36 4.35 -17.49
C GLN A 114 -9.56 3.60 -18.06
N ALA A 115 -9.75 2.33 -17.71
CA ALA A 115 -10.89 1.53 -18.16
C ALA A 115 -12.23 2.16 -17.74
N ALA A 116 -12.36 2.60 -16.49
CA ALA A 116 -13.56 3.29 -16.02
C ALA A 116 -13.84 4.59 -16.79
N ALA A 117 -12.81 5.31 -17.22
CA ALA A 117 -12.98 6.53 -18.04
C ALA A 117 -13.43 6.21 -19.48
N MET A 118 -12.91 5.11 -20.05
CA MET A 118 -13.18 4.73 -21.45
C MET A 118 -14.49 3.95 -21.61
N LEU A 119 -14.87 3.14 -20.62
CA LEU A 119 -16.03 2.23 -20.65
C LEU A 119 -17.22 2.84 -19.88
N GLN A 120 -17.57 4.08 -20.20
CA GLN A 120 -18.74 4.76 -19.62
C GLN A 120 -20.02 4.00 -19.94
N GLY A 121 -20.88 3.84 -18.94
CA GLY A 121 -22.18 3.12 -19.09
C GLY A 121 -22.06 1.59 -19.00
N TRP A 122 -20.87 1.03 -18.94
CA TRP A 122 -20.71 -0.40 -18.63
C TRP A 122 -20.99 -0.66 -17.14
N GLN A 123 -21.55 -1.81 -16.85
CA GLN A 123 -21.78 -2.24 -15.46
C GLN A 123 -20.45 -2.70 -14.86
N ILE A 124 -20.17 -2.29 -13.62
CA ILE A 124 -18.91 -2.62 -12.95
C ILE A 124 -19.19 -3.49 -11.73
N GLU A 125 -18.42 -4.57 -11.57
CA GLU A 125 -18.39 -5.43 -10.39
C GLU A 125 -16.98 -5.53 -9.86
N LEU A 126 -16.79 -5.36 -8.55
CA LEU A 126 -15.54 -5.56 -7.82
C LEU A 126 -15.67 -6.80 -6.94
N ILE A 127 -14.81 -7.79 -7.16
CA ILE A 127 -14.77 -9.03 -6.39
C ILE A 127 -13.41 -9.15 -5.72
N GLU A 128 -13.38 -9.39 -4.41
CA GLU A 128 -12.15 -9.69 -3.69
C GLU A 128 -12.24 -10.99 -2.92
N LYS A 129 -11.15 -11.75 -2.91
CA LYS A 129 -11.10 -13.08 -2.30
C LYS A 129 -9.88 -13.17 -1.38
N HIS A 130 -10.10 -13.59 -0.15
CA HIS A 130 -9.04 -13.78 0.84
C HIS A 130 -9.30 -15.01 1.72
N HIS A 131 -8.27 -15.40 2.45
CA HIS A 131 -8.34 -16.49 3.43
C HIS A 131 -9.40 -16.24 4.51
N SER A 132 -9.92 -17.31 5.10
CA SER A 132 -11.00 -17.27 6.10
C SER A 132 -10.67 -16.46 7.36
N ARG A 133 -9.39 -16.24 7.68
CA ARG A 133 -8.94 -15.49 8.86
C ARG A 133 -8.97 -13.96 8.68
N LYS A 134 -9.15 -13.46 7.43
CA LYS A 134 -9.19 -12.02 7.17
C LYS A 134 -10.48 -11.41 7.72
N LYS A 135 -10.34 -10.42 8.60
CA LYS A 135 -11.48 -9.82 9.33
C LYS A 135 -12.16 -8.70 8.57
N ASP A 136 -11.37 -7.83 7.92
CA ASP A 136 -11.90 -6.70 7.15
C ASP A 136 -12.55 -7.18 5.84
N ALA A 137 -13.74 -6.68 5.55
CA ALA A 137 -14.49 -6.90 4.32
C ALA A 137 -15.36 -5.65 4.02
N PRO A 138 -15.17 -5.00 2.86
CA PRO A 138 -14.14 -5.26 1.86
C PRO A 138 -12.71 -5.01 2.36
N SER A 139 -11.73 -5.60 1.66
CA SER A 139 -10.31 -5.38 1.96
C SER A 139 -9.89 -3.93 1.72
N GLY A 140 -8.78 -3.49 2.36
CA GLY A 140 -8.23 -2.16 2.11
C GLY A 140 -7.93 -1.90 0.62
N THR A 141 -7.41 -2.90 -0.09
CA THR A 141 -7.18 -2.83 -1.54
C THR A 141 -8.49 -2.68 -2.32
N ALA A 142 -9.53 -3.45 -1.97
CA ALA A 142 -10.82 -3.33 -2.63
C ALA A 142 -11.44 -1.94 -2.42
N ASN A 143 -11.33 -1.38 -1.22
CA ASN A 143 -11.80 -0.01 -0.94
C ASN A 143 -11.03 1.03 -1.76
N MET A 144 -9.71 0.88 -1.93
CA MET A 144 -8.89 1.75 -2.77
C MET A 144 -9.33 1.68 -4.24
N LEU A 145 -9.51 0.47 -4.80
CA LEU A 145 -9.97 0.27 -6.17
C LEU A 145 -11.38 0.85 -6.38
N LEU A 146 -12.29 0.64 -5.42
CA LEU A 146 -13.62 1.22 -5.43
C LEU A 146 -13.57 2.75 -5.46
N GLN A 147 -12.75 3.35 -4.61
CA GLN A 147 -12.57 4.80 -4.58
C GLN A 147 -12.07 5.33 -5.92
N THR A 148 -11.09 4.66 -6.54
CA THR A 148 -10.57 5.03 -7.87
C THR A 148 -11.65 4.99 -8.94
N ILE A 149 -12.53 3.98 -8.92
CA ILE A 149 -13.68 3.92 -9.83
C ILE A 149 -14.65 5.07 -9.56
N GLN A 150 -14.94 5.36 -8.29
CA GLN A 150 -15.87 6.44 -7.89
C GLN A 150 -15.35 7.85 -8.19
N GLU A 151 -14.03 8.05 -8.27
CA GLU A 151 -13.44 9.32 -8.73
C GLU A 151 -13.75 9.59 -10.21
N VAL A 152 -13.95 8.53 -11.02
CA VAL A 152 -14.22 8.61 -12.46
C VAL A 152 -15.71 8.54 -12.78
N GLN A 153 -16.41 7.61 -12.11
CA GLN A 153 -17.85 7.37 -12.28
C GLN A 153 -18.55 7.44 -10.93
N LYS A 154 -19.60 8.24 -10.81
CA LYS A 154 -20.36 8.43 -9.55
C LYS A 154 -21.27 7.22 -9.27
N LEU A 155 -20.65 6.07 -8.96
CA LEU A 155 -21.38 4.84 -8.68
C LEU A 155 -21.56 4.64 -7.18
N GLN A 156 -22.72 4.09 -6.79
CA GLN A 156 -23.04 3.73 -5.43
C GLN A 156 -22.71 2.24 -5.17
N PRO A 157 -21.93 1.90 -4.14
CA PRO A 157 -21.57 0.52 -3.86
C PRO A 157 -22.77 -0.26 -3.32
N VAL A 158 -22.97 -1.48 -3.85
CA VAL A 158 -23.94 -2.45 -3.39
C VAL A 158 -23.20 -3.70 -2.95
N TYR A 159 -23.29 -4.02 -1.65
CA TYR A 159 -22.61 -5.18 -1.06
C TYR A 159 -23.49 -6.44 -1.04
N ASN A 160 -24.75 -6.32 -1.39
CA ASN A 160 -25.71 -7.43 -1.34
C ASN A 160 -26.86 -7.19 -2.32
N TRP A 161 -27.01 -8.08 -3.29
CA TRP A 161 -28.07 -8.01 -4.32
C TRP A 161 -29.41 -8.62 -3.88
N GLN A 162 -29.52 -9.27 -2.71
CA GLN A 162 -30.68 -10.04 -2.27
C GLN A 162 -32.03 -9.43 -2.69
N GLY A 163 -32.66 -10.04 -3.70
CA GLY A 163 -34.00 -9.65 -4.19
C GLY A 163 -34.07 -8.25 -4.84
N LYS A 164 -32.94 -7.60 -5.10
CA LYS A 164 -32.86 -6.27 -5.70
C LYS A 164 -32.46 -6.36 -7.18
N LYS A 165 -33.15 -5.61 -8.01
CA LYS A 165 -32.71 -5.38 -9.39
C LYS A 165 -31.59 -4.31 -9.36
N ARG A 166 -30.58 -4.48 -10.22
CA ARG A 166 -29.52 -3.51 -10.41
C ARG A 166 -30.04 -2.21 -11.01
N GLU A 167 -29.57 -1.08 -10.51
CA GLU A 167 -29.78 0.27 -11.07
C GLU A 167 -28.50 0.72 -11.82
N GLU A 168 -28.65 1.65 -12.75
CA GLU A 168 -27.54 2.09 -13.62
C GLU A 168 -26.36 2.74 -12.88
N ASN A 169 -26.65 3.42 -11.75
CA ASN A 169 -25.63 4.11 -10.94
C ASN A 169 -25.00 3.25 -9.84
N GLN A 170 -25.04 1.93 -9.96
CA GLN A 170 -24.55 1.01 -8.93
C GLN A 170 -23.33 0.21 -9.39
N ILE A 171 -22.44 -0.07 -8.42
CA ILE A 171 -21.32 -1.01 -8.53
C ILE A 171 -21.47 -2.10 -7.48
N GLY A 172 -21.46 -3.37 -7.89
CA GLY A 172 -21.42 -4.48 -6.95
C GLY A 172 -20.04 -4.65 -6.32
N VAL A 173 -20.01 -4.91 -5.01
CA VAL A 173 -18.76 -5.15 -4.26
C VAL A 173 -18.92 -6.45 -3.47
N HIS A 174 -18.10 -7.44 -3.79
CA HIS A 174 -18.22 -8.80 -3.28
C HIS A 174 -16.94 -9.22 -2.54
N SER A 175 -17.10 -9.68 -1.31
CA SER A 175 -16.00 -10.19 -0.49
C SER A 175 -16.16 -11.69 -0.25
N ILE A 176 -15.20 -12.48 -0.71
CA ILE A 176 -15.15 -13.93 -0.49
C ILE A 176 -14.10 -14.23 0.57
N ARG A 177 -14.45 -15.07 1.54
CA ARG A 177 -13.58 -15.56 2.62
C ARG A 177 -13.63 -17.08 2.64
N ALA A 178 -12.53 -17.74 2.22
CA ALA A 178 -12.50 -19.19 2.16
C ALA A 178 -11.06 -19.73 2.30
N GLY A 179 -10.89 -20.82 3.02
CA GLY A 179 -9.65 -21.58 3.13
C GLY A 179 -8.41 -20.71 3.33
N SER A 180 -7.41 -20.95 2.49
CA SER A 180 -6.14 -20.21 2.42
C SER A 180 -6.00 -19.36 1.15
N LEU A 181 -7.13 -18.90 0.59
CA LEU A 181 -7.10 -18.05 -0.60
C LEU A 181 -6.10 -16.89 -0.44
N PRO A 182 -5.26 -16.65 -1.44
CA PRO A 182 -4.39 -15.47 -1.45
C PRO A 182 -5.21 -14.19 -1.59
N GLY A 183 -4.59 -13.03 -1.62
CA GLY A 183 -5.28 -11.79 -1.95
C GLY A 183 -5.58 -11.72 -3.46
N GLU A 184 -6.84 -11.89 -3.86
CA GLU A 184 -7.27 -11.78 -5.25
C GLU A 184 -8.27 -10.63 -5.40
N HIS A 185 -8.12 -9.84 -6.45
CA HIS A 185 -9.01 -8.72 -6.78
C HIS A 185 -9.33 -8.76 -8.27
N ASP A 186 -10.62 -8.81 -8.58
CA ASP A 186 -11.16 -8.78 -9.94
C ASP A 186 -12.04 -7.55 -10.10
N VAL A 187 -11.83 -6.76 -11.16
CA VAL A 187 -12.77 -5.72 -11.58
C VAL A 187 -13.27 -6.07 -12.97
N LEU A 188 -14.58 -6.31 -13.03
CA LEU A 188 -15.29 -6.66 -14.27
C LEU A 188 -16.01 -5.42 -14.78
N PHE A 189 -15.84 -5.15 -16.07
CA PHE A 189 -16.64 -4.20 -16.85
C PHE A 189 -17.48 -5.01 -17.82
N ALA A 190 -18.80 -4.93 -17.71
CA ALA A 190 -19.74 -5.76 -18.45
C ALA A 190 -20.69 -4.93 -19.31
N ALA A 191 -20.73 -5.22 -20.61
CA ALA A 191 -21.74 -4.77 -21.56
C ALA A 191 -22.73 -5.91 -21.90
N THR A 192 -23.58 -5.73 -22.92
CA THR A 192 -24.59 -6.72 -23.29
C THR A 192 -23.98 -8.04 -23.76
N ASP A 193 -22.95 -7.98 -24.60
CA ASP A 193 -22.39 -9.16 -25.27
C ASP A 193 -20.90 -9.39 -24.98
N GLU A 194 -20.31 -8.60 -24.06
CA GLU A 194 -18.89 -8.74 -23.72
C GLU A 194 -18.59 -8.36 -22.27
N ILE A 195 -17.51 -8.91 -21.75
CA ILE A 195 -16.95 -8.59 -20.43
C ILE A 195 -15.45 -8.29 -20.60
N PHE A 196 -15.00 -7.19 -20.03
CA PHE A 196 -13.58 -6.88 -19.86
C PHE A 196 -13.22 -7.00 -18.38
N THR A 197 -12.18 -7.75 -18.05
CA THR A 197 -11.77 -8.01 -16.66
C THR A 197 -10.31 -7.62 -16.44
N ILE A 198 -10.05 -6.88 -15.37
CA ILE A 198 -8.70 -6.63 -14.85
C ILE A 198 -8.57 -7.40 -13.54
N LYS A 199 -7.61 -8.31 -13.48
CA LYS A 199 -7.39 -9.20 -12.33
C LYS A 199 -5.97 -9.10 -11.81
N HIS A 200 -5.84 -9.10 -10.47
CA HIS A 200 -4.58 -9.29 -9.75
C HIS A 200 -4.73 -10.40 -8.72
N GLU A 201 -3.75 -11.29 -8.65
CA GLU A 201 -3.68 -12.38 -7.69
C GLU A 201 -2.31 -12.37 -7.00
N SER A 202 -2.33 -12.34 -5.67
CA SER A 202 -1.14 -12.32 -4.83
C SER A 202 -0.94 -13.68 -4.17
N PHE A 203 0.13 -14.37 -4.47
CA PHE A 203 0.44 -15.67 -3.84
C PHE A 203 1.10 -15.54 -2.47
N SER A 204 1.57 -14.34 -2.10
CA SER A 204 2.24 -14.08 -0.84
C SER A 204 2.24 -12.58 -0.53
N ASN A 205 2.20 -12.24 0.77
CA ASN A 205 2.41 -10.87 1.24
C ASN A 205 3.86 -10.37 1.04
N ARG A 206 4.77 -11.23 0.58
CA ARG A 206 6.13 -10.88 0.18
C ARG A 206 6.18 -9.78 -0.91
N ILE A 207 5.15 -9.69 -1.77
CA ILE A 207 5.07 -8.64 -2.79
C ILE A 207 5.09 -7.23 -2.20
N PHE A 208 4.50 -7.03 -1.02
CA PHE A 208 4.50 -5.72 -0.34
C PHE A 208 5.88 -5.39 0.23
N ALA A 209 6.57 -6.40 0.78
CA ALA A 209 7.93 -6.25 1.26
C ALA A 209 8.91 -5.94 0.12
N ALA A 210 8.80 -6.68 -0.99
CA ALA A 210 9.62 -6.44 -2.19
C ALA A 210 9.43 -5.01 -2.73
N GLY A 211 8.17 -4.57 -2.83
CA GLY A 211 7.89 -3.21 -3.27
C GLY A 211 8.40 -2.14 -2.30
N ALA A 212 8.36 -2.38 -1.00
CA ALA A 212 8.89 -1.43 -0.02
C ALA A 212 10.43 -1.32 -0.07
N VAL A 213 11.13 -2.45 -0.24
CA VAL A 213 12.60 -2.46 -0.40
C VAL A 213 13.01 -1.80 -1.72
N GLU A 214 12.27 -2.03 -2.80
CA GLU A 214 12.52 -1.37 -4.08
C GLU A 214 12.21 0.12 -4.02
N ALA A 215 11.14 0.51 -3.32
CA ALA A 215 10.82 1.90 -3.06
C ALA A 215 11.92 2.61 -2.25
N ALA A 216 12.49 1.92 -1.27
CA ALA A 216 13.61 2.42 -0.46
C ALA A 216 14.87 2.63 -1.31
N ASP A 217 15.19 1.70 -2.19
CA ASP A 217 16.34 1.80 -3.09
C ASP A 217 16.23 2.99 -4.06
N TRP A 218 15.02 3.26 -4.55
CA TRP A 218 14.76 4.44 -5.38
C TRP A 218 14.75 5.74 -4.56
N LEU A 219 14.11 5.73 -3.38
CA LEU A 219 13.87 6.92 -2.57
C LEU A 219 15.17 7.52 -2.01
N LYS A 220 16.20 6.71 -1.74
CA LYS A 220 17.47 7.16 -1.15
C LYS A 220 18.18 8.23 -2.00
N ASP A 221 17.96 8.23 -3.31
CA ASP A 221 18.59 9.13 -4.26
C ASP A 221 17.69 10.33 -4.64
N GLN A 222 16.50 10.46 -3.99
CA GLN A 222 15.58 11.54 -4.26
C GLN A 222 15.85 12.79 -3.42
N SER A 223 15.43 13.95 -3.92
CA SER A 223 15.43 15.20 -3.15
C SER A 223 14.35 15.17 -2.06
N PRO A 224 14.44 16.02 -1.02
CA PRO A 224 13.34 16.17 -0.07
C PRO A 224 12.01 16.37 -0.77
N GLY A 225 10.99 15.60 -0.37
CA GLY A 225 9.68 15.59 -1.01
C GLY A 225 8.80 14.47 -0.50
N TYR A 226 7.49 14.62 -0.70
CA TYR A 226 6.51 13.58 -0.42
C TYR A 226 6.22 12.79 -1.69
N TYR A 227 6.57 11.52 -1.68
CA TYR A 227 6.48 10.62 -2.82
C TYR A 227 5.42 9.54 -2.62
N LYS A 228 4.86 9.10 -3.71
CA LYS A 228 3.96 7.95 -3.82
C LYS A 228 4.65 6.83 -4.60
N LEU A 229 4.11 5.63 -4.49
CA LEU A 229 4.64 4.47 -5.22
C LEU A 229 4.55 4.65 -6.75
N GLU A 230 3.56 5.43 -7.22
CA GLU A 230 3.39 5.78 -8.63
C GLU A 230 4.56 6.61 -9.19
N ASP A 231 5.18 7.47 -8.37
CA ASP A 231 6.28 8.33 -8.80
C ASP A 231 7.50 7.49 -9.20
N LEU A 232 7.74 6.38 -8.49
CA LEU A 232 8.79 5.42 -8.82
C LEU A 232 8.57 4.77 -10.20
N LEU A 233 7.31 4.45 -10.57
CA LEU A 233 7.02 3.88 -11.90
C LEU A 233 7.22 4.89 -13.01
N MET A 234 6.81 6.14 -12.80
CA MET A 234 6.97 7.21 -13.80
C MET A 234 8.44 7.46 -14.09
N ASP A 235 9.30 7.43 -13.07
CA ASP A 235 10.75 7.61 -13.22
C ASP A 235 11.40 6.46 -14.01
N LYS A 236 10.84 5.26 -13.96
CA LYS A 236 11.28 4.10 -14.75
C LYS A 236 10.87 4.17 -16.23
N GLY A 237 10.17 5.20 -16.68
CA GLY A 237 9.79 5.41 -18.08
C GLY A 237 8.65 4.50 -18.55
N VAL A 238 7.76 4.11 -17.65
CA VAL A 238 6.56 3.31 -17.94
C VAL A 238 5.33 4.22 -18.00
#